data_a546e6ee69e489cf635150af964d79e5
#
_entry.id   a546e6ee69e489cf635150af964d79e5
#
_cell.length_a   1.000
_cell.length_b   1.000
_cell.length_c   1.000
_cell.angle_alpha   90.00
_cell.angle_beta   90.00
_cell.angle_gamma   90.00
#
_symmetry.space_group_name_H-M   'P 1'
#
loop_
_entity.id
_entity.type
_entity.pdbx_description
1 polymer ?
#
loop_
_entity_poly.entity_id
_entity_poly.type
_entity_poly.pdbx_seq_one_letter_code
_entity_poly.pdbx_strand_id
1 'polypeptide(L)'
;MVNISNKLKGKVVSITGASGYIGSALIQELEKYSLKIIRISRKEIVPKNGVEDWVLDLNKQSSWIRIVSKSDIIFHLSGNTSIYNAEK
;
A
#
# COMPACT_ATOMS: atom_id res chain seq x y z
N MET A 1 1.37 -10.64 -25.45
CA MET A 1 1.54 -9.53 -24.48
C MET A 1 0.76 -9.81 -23.21
N VAL A 2 1.38 -9.52 -22.09
CA VAL A 2 0.75 -9.74 -20.81
C VAL A 2 -0.27 -8.62 -20.56
N ASN A 3 -1.47 -9.01 -20.18
CA ASN A 3 -2.50 -8.05 -19.80
C ASN A 3 -2.41 -7.77 -18.31
N ILE A 4 -1.92 -6.60 -17.96
CA ILE A 4 -1.74 -6.21 -16.57
C ILE A 4 -3.06 -6.20 -15.82
N SER A 5 -4.14 -5.78 -16.47
CA SER A 5 -5.46 -5.76 -15.84
C SER A 5 -5.87 -7.14 -15.35
N ASN A 6 -5.63 -8.17 -16.16
CA ASN A 6 -5.95 -9.52 -15.74
C ASN A 6 -5.04 -10.01 -14.62
N LYS A 7 -3.80 -9.61 -14.65
CA LYS A 7 -2.86 -10.00 -13.59
C LYS A 7 -3.22 -9.41 -12.24
N LEU A 8 -3.75 -8.21 -12.24
CA LEU A 8 -4.10 -7.52 -11.00
C LEU A 8 -5.51 -7.77 -10.53
N LYS A 9 -6.36 -8.31 -11.39
CA LYS A 9 -7.77 -8.49 -11.06
C LYS A 9 -7.94 -9.35 -9.82
N GLY A 10 -8.69 -8.82 -8.87
CA GLY A 10 -8.98 -9.53 -7.63
C GLY A 10 -7.84 -9.56 -6.63
N LYS A 11 -6.71 -8.96 -6.94
CA LYS A 11 -5.59 -8.93 -6.01
C LYS A 11 -5.81 -7.91 -4.92
N VAL A 12 -5.18 -8.16 -3.77
CA VAL A 12 -5.17 -7.21 -2.67
C VAL A 12 -3.82 -6.52 -2.65
N VAL A 13 -3.84 -5.21 -2.82
CA VAL A 13 -2.63 -4.40 -2.86
C VAL A 13 -2.59 -3.52 -1.62
N SER A 14 -1.54 -3.64 -0.84
CA SER A 14 -1.35 -2.81 0.35
C SER A 14 -0.26 -1.79 0.09
N ILE A 15 -0.48 -0.57 0.56
CA ILE A 15 0.45 0.54 0.34
C ILE A 15 0.74 1.20 1.67
N THR A 16 1.99 1.19 2.10
CA THR A 16 2.41 1.95 3.26
C THR A 16 2.89 3.32 2.80
N GLY A 17 2.68 4.34 3.62
CA GLY A 17 3.04 5.69 3.22
C GLY A 17 2.10 6.28 2.20
N ALA A 18 0.86 5.81 2.21
CA ALA A 18 -0.12 6.17 1.18
C ALA A 18 -0.56 7.63 1.24
N SER A 19 -0.35 8.29 2.37
CA SER A 19 -0.70 9.69 2.52
C SER A 19 0.31 10.63 1.86
N GLY A 20 1.46 10.11 1.45
CA GLY A 20 2.46 10.91 0.78
C GLY A 20 2.15 11.15 -0.68
N TYR A 21 2.96 11.98 -1.30
CA TYR A 21 2.75 12.36 -2.69
C TYR A 21 2.80 11.16 -3.63
N ILE A 22 3.83 10.31 -3.46
CA ILE A 22 4.01 9.15 -4.33
C ILE A 22 2.90 8.13 -4.07
N GLY A 23 2.55 7.94 -2.80
CA GLY A 23 1.49 7.00 -2.45
C GLY A 23 0.15 7.39 -3.05
N SER A 24 -0.17 8.68 -3.01
CA SER A 24 -1.42 9.17 -3.58
C SER A 24 -1.46 8.98 -5.09
N ALA A 25 -0.35 9.25 -5.76
CA ALA A 25 -0.27 9.06 -7.21
C ALA A 25 -0.41 7.59 -7.58
N LEU A 26 0.22 6.71 -6.81
CA LEU A 26 0.15 5.27 -7.05
C LEU A 26 -1.28 4.75 -6.89
N ILE A 27 -1.97 5.20 -5.84
CA ILE A 27 -3.36 4.79 -5.62
C ILE A 27 -4.23 5.22 -6.78
N GLN A 28 -4.05 6.44 -7.24
CA GLN A 28 -4.83 6.95 -8.34
C GLN A 28 -4.63 6.10 -9.59
N GLU A 29 -3.41 5.66 -9.82
CA GLU A 29 -3.14 4.78 -10.95
C GLU A 29 -3.75 3.40 -10.76
N LEU A 30 -3.65 2.84 -9.54
CA LEU A 30 -4.16 1.51 -9.26
C LEU A 30 -5.68 1.44 -9.30
N GLU A 31 -6.35 2.55 -9.06
CA GLU A 31 -7.82 2.58 -9.10
C GLU A 31 -8.37 2.27 -10.48
N LYS A 32 -7.54 2.30 -11.50
CA LYS A 32 -7.96 1.94 -12.86
C LYS A 32 -8.14 0.43 -13.04
N TYR A 33 -7.69 -0.35 -12.07
CA TYR A 33 -7.73 -1.80 -12.16
C TYR A 33 -8.72 -2.40 -11.16
N SER A 34 -9.19 -3.60 -11.43
CA SER A 34 -10.15 -4.29 -10.56
C SER A 34 -9.41 -5.01 -9.44
N LEU A 35 -8.97 -4.26 -8.46
CA LEU A 35 -8.24 -4.80 -7.32
C LEU A 35 -8.70 -4.13 -6.04
N LYS A 36 -8.28 -4.68 -4.91
CA LYS A 36 -8.58 -4.10 -3.61
C LYS A 36 -7.36 -3.35 -3.12
N ILE A 37 -7.57 -2.14 -2.65
CA ILE A 37 -6.48 -1.29 -2.16
C ILE A 37 -6.62 -1.12 -0.65
N ILE A 38 -5.52 -1.36 0.07
CA ILE A 38 -5.44 -1.12 1.50
C ILE A 38 -4.36 -0.07 1.72
N ARG A 39 -4.76 1.08 2.28
CA ARG A 39 -3.79 2.11 2.65
C ARG A 39 -3.41 1.91 4.09
N ILE A 40 -2.11 1.93 4.36
CA ILE A 40 -1.59 1.72 5.70
C ILE A 40 -0.83 2.96 6.13
N SER A 41 -1.21 3.52 7.28
CA SER A 41 -0.59 4.72 7.81
C SER A 41 -0.50 4.62 9.32
N ARG A 42 0.30 5.50 9.93
CA ARG A 42 0.40 5.55 11.38
C ARG A 42 -0.70 6.40 11.98
N LYS A 43 -1.31 7.25 11.20
CA LYS A 43 -2.40 8.14 11.63
C LYS A 43 -3.59 7.93 10.73
N GLU A 44 -4.75 8.25 11.27
CA GLU A 44 -5.94 8.23 10.45
C GLU A 44 -5.82 9.22 9.31
N ILE A 45 -6.31 8.81 8.17
CA ILE A 45 -6.35 9.66 6.98
C ILE A 45 -7.81 9.77 6.54
N VAL A 46 -8.08 10.82 5.78
CA VAL A 46 -9.44 11.06 5.30
C VAL A 46 -9.89 9.86 4.48
N PRO A 47 -11.03 9.26 4.81
CA PRO A 47 -11.51 8.09 4.08
C PRO A 47 -11.68 8.39 2.60
N LYS A 48 -11.40 7.37 1.79
CA LYS A 48 -11.57 7.45 0.36
C LYS A 48 -12.43 6.29 -0.09
N ASN A 49 -13.41 6.60 -0.92
CA ASN A 49 -14.33 5.58 -1.40
C ASN A 49 -13.58 4.51 -2.18
N GLY A 50 -13.87 3.24 -1.89
CA GLY A 50 -13.24 2.14 -2.58
C GLY A 50 -11.88 1.73 -2.05
N VAL A 51 -11.43 2.34 -0.96
CA VAL A 51 -10.14 2.05 -0.37
C VAL A 51 -10.33 1.73 1.10
N GLU A 52 -9.66 0.68 1.57
CA GLU A 52 -9.66 0.32 2.98
C GLU A 52 -8.46 0.92 3.67
N ASP A 53 -8.65 1.49 4.84
CA ASP A 53 -7.57 2.13 5.59
C ASP A 53 -7.26 1.36 6.86
N TRP A 54 -5.99 1.10 7.09
CA TRP A 54 -5.50 0.50 8.32
C TRP A 54 -4.54 1.46 9.00
N VAL A 55 -4.74 1.66 10.30
CA VAL A 55 -3.82 2.46 11.11
C VAL A 55 -2.96 1.48 11.88
N LEU A 56 -1.69 1.39 11.52
CA LEU A 56 -0.77 0.42 12.10
C LEU A 56 0.58 1.05 12.40
N ASP A 57 1.22 0.54 13.45
CA ASP A 57 2.57 0.91 13.77
C ASP A 57 3.52 -0.07 13.07
N LEU A 58 4.22 0.40 12.07
CA LEU A 58 5.09 -0.45 11.26
C LEU A 58 6.38 -0.86 11.98
N ASN A 59 6.61 -0.36 13.18
CA ASN A 59 7.71 -0.83 14.00
C ASN A 59 7.38 -2.11 14.74
N LYS A 60 6.13 -2.55 14.67
CA LYS A 60 5.70 -3.77 15.32
C LYS A 60 5.63 -4.92 14.33
N GLN A 61 6.20 -6.04 14.74
CA GLN A 61 6.17 -7.24 13.90
C GLN A 61 4.75 -7.70 13.61
N SER A 62 3.85 -7.55 14.59
CA SER A 62 2.46 -7.96 14.40
C SER A 62 1.77 -7.19 13.27
N SER A 63 2.16 -5.93 13.07
CA SER A 63 1.61 -5.15 11.96
C SER A 63 1.99 -5.78 10.62
N TRP A 64 3.25 -6.17 10.47
CA TRP A 64 3.73 -6.76 9.23
C TRP A 64 3.13 -8.13 8.97
N ILE A 65 2.93 -8.92 10.04
CA ILE A 65 2.27 -10.21 9.89
C ILE A 65 0.87 -10.02 9.33
N ARG A 66 0.16 -9.03 9.84
CA ARG A 66 -1.18 -8.74 9.37
C ARG A 66 -1.18 -8.29 7.90
N ILE A 67 -0.25 -7.40 7.57
CA ILE A 67 -0.14 -6.88 6.20
C ILE A 67 0.16 -8.01 5.22
N VAL A 68 1.15 -8.83 5.53
CA VAL A 68 1.58 -9.91 4.64
C VAL A 68 0.47 -10.94 4.47
N SER A 69 -0.22 -11.26 5.56
CA SER A 69 -1.26 -12.30 5.49
C SER A 69 -2.46 -11.89 4.64
N LYS A 70 -2.68 -10.60 4.47
CA LYS A 70 -3.85 -10.10 3.74
C LYS A 70 -3.53 -9.57 2.36
N SER A 71 -2.26 -9.46 2.02
CA SER A 71 -1.86 -8.76 0.80
C SER A 71 -1.26 -9.71 -0.21
N ASP A 72 -1.58 -9.47 -1.47
CA ASP A 72 -0.91 -10.17 -2.57
C ASP A 72 0.31 -9.36 -3.02
N ILE A 73 0.21 -8.05 -2.95
CA ILE A 73 1.26 -7.13 -3.37
C ILE A 73 1.40 -6.05 -2.31
N ILE A 74 2.63 -5.70 -1.97
CA ILE A 74 2.88 -4.66 -0.98
C ILE A 74 3.82 -3.62 -1.58
N PHE A 75 3.38 -2.36 -1.56
CA PHE A 75 4.24 -1.22 -1.90
C PHE A 75 4.62 -0.52 -0.61
N HIS A 76 5.88 -0.60 -0.24
CA HIS A 76 6.36 -0.01 1.01
C HIS A 76 6.96 1.36 0.74
N LEU A 77 6.13 2.38 0.83
CA LEU A 77 6.54 3.76 0.56
C LEU A 77 6.72 4.59 1.82
N SER A 78 6.42 4.02 2.97
CA SER A 78 6.47 4.76 4.23
C SER A 78 7.86 4.83 4.83
N GLY A 79 8.81 4.18 4.22
CA GLY A 79 10.18 4.38 4.64
C GLY A 79 10.49 5.86 4.46
N ASN A 80 11.29 6.41 5.31
CA ASN A 80 11.64 7.78 5.09
C ASN A 80 12.41 7.88 3.79
N THR A 81 12.70 9.08 3.39
CA THR A 81 13.35 9.33 2.12
C THR A 81 14.78 8.84 2.09
N SER A 82 15.26 8.21 3.12
CA SER A 82 16.63 7.79 3.22
C SER A 82 16.83 6.39 2.67
N ILE A 83 16.42 6.16 1.46
CA ILE A 83 16.60 4.86 0.84
C ILE A 83 18.08 4.48 0.84
N TYR A 84 18.94 5.44 0.61
CA TYR A 84 20.37 5.18 0.63
C TYR A 84 20.86 4.73 2.01
N ASN A 85 20.11 4.98 3.06
CA ASN A 85 20.48 4.50 4.38
C ASN A 85 20.36 2.99 4.49
N ALA A 86 19.48 2.42 3.73
CA ALA A 86 19.30 0.97 3.74
C ALA A 86 20.50 0.25 3.15
N GLU A 87 21.32 0.95 2.41
CA GLU A 87 22.49 0.37 1.76
C GLU A 87 23.70 0.30 2.65
N LYS A 88 23.62 0.89 3.81
CA LYS A 88 24.79 0.92 4.71
C LYS A 88 24.98 -0.37 5.45
#